data_18cd9238fae4d6716b94ceb4b68dd025
#
_entry.id   18cd9238fae4d6716b94ceb4b68dd025
#
_cell.length_a   1.000
_cell.length_b   1.000
_cell.length_c   1.000
_cell.angle_alpha   90.00
_cell.angle_beta   90.00
_cell.angle_gamma   90.00
#
_symmetry.space_group_name_H-M   'P 1'
#
loop_
_entity.id
_entity.type
_entity.pdbx_description
1 polymer ?
#
loop_
_entity_poly.entity_id
_entity_poly.type
_entity_poly.pdbx_seq_one_letter_code
_entity_poly.pdbx_strand_id
1 'polypeptide(L)'
;MMRIKLNRLLKSIVLILLCLFLLTGCKNSNLKKEKENNNPVEISIILTIDPSTGIKNEQKIVEEFNKKYNGIYKLNVEWIMETEDDYRQNLKRLNVTDNLPDIITDLRMLPSFYQKMISENRIENLTPYINEDPDWAAMIEPVVRQGCTHSSGNIYLSPLSTAAFSCSGIFWNQELFEKAGIETFPSTWEEFWSCCDKLSAAGITPLALHTDGTGWAPMLFATAELGSSSEDGMAFMRQIYPDTYQNDSGLELARTLKRLFNYTTSNALYTDYDTAHKNFFSGEVAMIPNGYWMIDQIPDGWEQKTRFSAFPGNVLISSPETFGWALTSDSDENVKKGAVEFFKFRTEYNLHEKEDFFFQDTKYHSQVEKDYIHAFQSSPIFVPNYQVKWNSIFQEITISKYLPQLAEGRITPEDFTRYADDSIRQFEEEQ
;
A
#
# COMPACT_ATOMS: atom_id res chain seq x y z
N MET A 1 -51.91 -59.83 -56.00
CA MET A 1 -51.29 -60.18 -54.69
C MET A 1 -49.76 -60.07 -54.68
N MET A 2 -49.10 -60.18 -55.80
CA MET A 2 -47.60 -60.15 -55.90
C MET A 2 -46.99 -58.75 -55.84
N ARG A 3 -47.66 -57.69 -56.31
CA ARG A 3 -47.13 -56.27 -56.22
C ARG A 3 -47.11 -55.69 -54.83
N ILE A 4 -47.95 -56.14 -53.89
CA ILE A 4 -48.00 -55.64 -52.54
C ILE A 4 -46.83 -56.20 -51.67
N LYS A 5 -46.44 -57.45 -51.94
CA LYS A 5 -45.29 -58.08 -51.25
C LYS A 5 -43.97 -57.45 -51.67
N LEU A 6 -43.80 -57.11 -52.94
CA LEU A 6 -42.61 -56.48 -53.51
C LEU A 6 -42.36 -55.09 -52.89
N ASN A 7 -43.42 -54.26 -52.77
CA ASN A 7 -43.32 -52.93 -52.17
C ASN A 7 -43.01 -52.96 -50.65
N ARG A 8 -43.46 -54.00 -49.95
CA ARG A 8 -43.10 -54.18 -48.57
C ARG A 8 -41.63 -54.62 -48.37
N LEU A 9 -41.14 -55.49 -49.30
CA LEU A 9 -39.75 -55.94 -49.27
C LEU A 9 -38.79 -54.77 -49.64
N LEU A 10 -39.14 -53.93 -50.59
CA LEU A 10 -38.38 -52.79 -51.02
C LEU A 10 -38.31 -51.72 -49.88
N LYS A 11 -39.41 -51.47 -49.16
CA LYS A 11 -39.41 -50.56 -47.97
C LYS A 11 -38.59 -51.07 -46.84
N SER A 12 -38.59 -52.38 -46.61
CA SER A 12 -37.76 -53.00 -45.56
C SER A 12 -36.27 -52.96 -45.89
N ILE A 13 -35.91 -53.14 -47.16
CA ILE A 13 -34.51 -53.04 -47.64
C ILE A 13 -34.03 -51.58 -47.61
N VAL A 14 -34.85 -50.57 -47.94
CA VAL A 14 -34.51 -49.17 -47.85
C VAL A 14 -34.35 -48.74 -46.36
N LEU A 15 -35.18 -49.28 -45.44
CA LEU A 15 -35.06 -49.00 -44.00
C LEU A 15 -33.82 -49.60 -43.40
N ILE A 16 -33.41 -50.82 -43.80
CA ILE A 16 -32.20 -51.50 -43.37
C ILE A 16 -30.96 -50.77 -43.91
N LEU A 17 -30.99 -50.30 -45.17
CA LEU A 17 -29.91 -49.48 -45.76
C LEU A 17 -29.80 -48.11 -45.05
N LEU A 18 -30.89 -47.49 -44.65
CA LEU A 18 -30.89 -46.23 -43.88
C LEU A 18 -30.31 -46.43 -42.47
N CYS A 19 -30.63 -47.54 -41.82
CA CYS A 19 -30.05 -47.91 -40.52
C CYS A 19 -28.56 -48.24 -40.59
N LEU A 20 -28.10 -48.87 -41.67
CA LEU A 20 -26.70 -49.14 -41.93
C LEU A 20 -25.89 -47.85 -42.22
N PHE A 21 -26.51 -46.86 -42.88
CA PHE A 21 -25.87 -45.53 -43.08
C PHE A 21 -25.76 -44.72 -41.76
N LEU A 22 -26.66 -44.95 -40.81
CA LEU A 22 -26.60 -44.33 -39.48
C LEU A 22 -25.54 -44.97 -38.55
N LEU A 23 -25.13 -46.22 -38.83
CA LEU A 23 -24.14 -46.92 -38.08
C LEU A 23 -22.70 -46.75 -38.61
N THR A 24 -22.53 -46.27 -39.84
CA THR A 24 -21.19 -45.97 -40.41
C THR A 24 -20.80 -44.52 -40.31
N GLY A 25 -21.66 -43.64 -39.70
CA GLY A 25 -21.40 -42.24 -39.43
C GLY A 25 -20.53 -41.96 -38.19
N CYS A 26 -20.23 -42.97 -37.38
CA CYS A 26 -19.20 -42.90 -36.36
C CYS A 26 -17.81 -43.24 -36.93
N LYS A 27 -17.40 -42.46 -37.94
CA LYS A 27 -15.99 -42.30 -38.23
C LYS A 27 -15.37 -41.51 -37.05
N ASN A 28 -14.47 -42.18 -36.33
CA ASN A 28 -13.52 -41.55 -35.44
C ASN A 28 -13.22 -40.13 -35.85
N SER A 29 -13.93 -39.12 -35.30
CA SER A 29 -13.27 -37.94 -34.95
C SER A 29 -12.22 -38.41 -33.91
N ASN A 30 -11.01 -38.58 -34.34
CA ASN A 30 -9.89 -38.31 -33.53
C ASN A 30 -10.11 -36.86 -33.06
N LEU A 31 -10.92 -36.65 -32.04
CA LEU A 31 -10.64 -35.67 -31.03
C LEU A 31 -9.21 -36.02 -30.63
N LYS A 32 -8.24 -35.36 -31.29
CA LYS A 32 -7.02 -35.01 -30.59
C LYS A 32 -7.60 -34.44 -29.29
N LYS A 33 -7.55 -35.21 -28.22
CA LYS A 33 -7.35 -34.63 -26.91
C LYS A 33 -6.13 -33.77 -27.19
N GLU A 34 -6.31 -32.47 -27.41
CA GLU A 34 -5.29 -31.54 -27.02
C GLU A 34 -4.91 -32.06 -25.65
N LYS A 35 -3.70 -32.51 -25.52
CA LYS A 35 -3.10 -32.68 -24.21
C LYS A 35 -3.29 -31.27 -23.63
N GLU A 36 -4.28 -31.12 -22.79
CA GLU A 36 -4.28 -30.01 -21.85
C GLU A 36 -2.86 -30.01 -21.31
N ASN A 37 -2.17 -28.94 -21.61
CA ASN A 37 -0.81 -28.76 -21.16
C ASN A 37 -0.98 -28.67 -19.64
N ASN A 38 -0.77 -29.79 -18.94
CA ASN A 38 -0.98 -29.90 -17.48
C ASN A 38 0.07 -29.09 -16.68
N ASN A 39 0.74 -28.15 -17.34
CA ASN A 39 1.61 -27.23 -16.66
C ASN A 39 0.76 -26.09 -16.08
N PRO A 40 0.97 -25.74 -14.81
CA PRO A 40 0.29 -24.59 -14.21
C PRO A 40 0.63 -23.32 -15.01
N VAL A 41 -0.29 -22.34 -15.00
CA VAL A 41 -0.01 -21.00 -15.51
C VAL A 41 1.02 -20.38 -14.59
N GLU A 42 2.17 -20.01 -15.15
CA GLU A 42 3.25 -19.36 -14.39
C GLU A 42 3.02 -17.85 -14.33
N ILE A 43 3.21 -17.29 -13.14
CA ILE A 43 3.02 -15.86 -12.84
C ILE A 43 4.33 -15.34 -12.28
N SER A 44 4.93 -14.37 -12.93
CA SER A 44 6.20 -13.79 -12.53
C SER A 44 6.03 -12.62 -11.56
N ILE A 45 6.86 -12.60 -10.51
CA ILE A 45 6.94 -11.52 -9.55
C ILE A 45 8.37 -11.38 -9.03
N ILE A 46 8.81 -10.14 -8.80
CA ILE A 46 10.09 -9.85 -8.15
C ILE A 46 9.80 -9.33 -6.74
N LEU A 47 10.37 -9.99 -5.74
CA LEU A 47 10.27 -9.60 -4.34
C LEU A 47 11.66 -9.30 -3.78
N THR A 48 11.77 -8.23 -3.01
CA THR A 48 12.99 -7.91 -2.29
C THR A 48 13.09 -8.72 -1.00
N ILE A 49 14.32 -9.04 -0.65
CA ILE A 49 14.69 -9.64 0.62
C ILE A 49 15.26 -8.52 1.49
N ASP A 50 14.47 -7.95 2.36
CA ASP A 50 15.01 -7.11 3.42
C ASP A 50 15.52 -8.01 4.55
N PRO A 51 16.83 -8.02 4.84
CA PRO A 51 17.38 -8.84 5.91
C PRO A 51 16.85 -8.46 7.30
N SER A 52 16.34 -7.25 7.47
CA SER A 52 15.88 -6.72 8.76
C SER A 52 14.42 -7.08 9.07
N THR A 53 13.56 -7.25 8.05
CA THR A 53 12.13 -7.49 8.22
C THR A 53 11.70 -8.94 8.02
N GLY A 54 12.60 -9.79 7.54
CA GLY A 54 12.37 -11.24 7.43
C GLY A 54 11.35 -11.65 6.38
N ILE A 55 11.83 -12.19 5.31
CA ILE A 55 11.10 -12.78 4.18
C ILE A 55 10.17 -13.92 4.59
N LYS A 56 10.33 -14.44 5.78
CA LYS A 56 9.67 -15.67 6.23
C LYS A 56 8.17 -15.66 5.96
N ASN A 57 7.54 -14.51 6.08
CA ASN A 57 6.09 -14.40 5.84
C ASN A 57 5.76 -14.46 4.34
N GLU A 58 6.44 -13.69 3.49
CA GLU A 58 6.17 -13.70 2.04
C GLU A 58 6.53 -15.07 1.43
N GLN A 59 7.61 -15.72 1.85
CA GLN A 59 7.94 -17.10 1.41
C GLN A 59 6.81 -18.07 1.76
N LYS A 60 6.30 -18.02 2.98
CA LYS A 60 5.19 -18.85 3.44
C LYS A 60 3.93 -18.62 2.61
N ILE A 61 3.57 -17.34 2.34
CA ILE A 61 2.41 -17.00 1.52
C ILE A 61 2.54 -17.58 0.11
N VAL A 62 3.72 -17.42 -0.51
CA VAL A 62 4.01 -17.97 -1.84
C VAL A 62 3.91 -19.51 -1.85
N GLU A 63 4.49 -20.17 -0.86
CA GLU A 63 4.43 -21.64 -0.74
C GLU A 63 2.99 -22.14 -0.56
N GLU A 64 2.21 -21.48 0.28
CA GLU A 64 0.81 -21.84 0.54
C GLU A 64 -0.07 -21.58 -0.69
N PHE A 65 0.13 -20.46 -1.41
CA PHE A 65 -0.54 -20.21 -2.68
C PHE A 65 -0.22 -21.31 -3.70
N ASN A 66 1.07 -21.59 -3.95
CA ASN A 66 1.50 -22.60 -4.89
C ASN A 66 0.99 -24.01 -4.53
N LYS A 67 0.83 -24.28 -3.23
CA LYS A 67 0.22 -25.52 -2.74
C LYS A 67 -1.29 -25.56 -2.99
N LYS A 68 -2.02 -24.47 -2.67
CA LYS A 68 -3.49 -24.34 -2.85
C LYS A 68 -3.87 -24.50 -4.31
N TYR A 69 -3.11 -23.86 -5.21
CA TYR A 69 -3.39 -23.82 -6.65
C TYR A 69 -2.53 -24.77 -7.48
N ASN A 70 -1.97 -25.82 -6.85
CA ASN A 70 -1.10 -26.79 -7.52
C ASN A 70 -1.75 -27.34 -8.81
N GLY A 71 -1.01 -27.28 -9.91
CA GLY A 71 -1.46 -27.71 -11.24
C GLY A 71 -2.37 -26.70 -11.97
N ILE A 72 -2.75 -25.58 -11.36
CA ILE A 72 -3.55 -24.51 -11.96
C ILE A 72 -2.70 -23.26 -12.14
N TYR A 73 -2.17 -22.70 -11.05
CA TYR A 73 -1.33 -21.52 -11.03
C TYR A 73 -0.04 -21.77 -10.26
N LYS A 74 1.01 -21.05 -10.61
CA LYS A 74 2.29 -21.10 -9.92
C LYS A 74 2.95 -19.72 -9.94
N LEU A 75 3.25 -19.17 -8.76
CA LEU A 75 4.10 -18.00 -8.64
C LEU A 75 5.57 -18.40 -8.85
N ASN A 76 6.20 -17.73 -9.81
CA ASN A 76 7.63 -17.75 -10.04
C ASN A 76 8.23 -16.48 -9.45
N VAL A 77 8.81 -16.60 -8.27
CA VAL A 77 9.34 -15.45 -7.55
C VAL A 77 10.84 -15.35 -7.78
N GLU A 78 11.27 -14.20 -8.28
CA GLU A 78 12.66 -13.79 -8.25
C GLU A 78 12.91 -13.06 -6.93
N TRP A 79 13.74 -13.64 -6.07
CA TRP A 79 14.12 -13.08 -4.79
C TRP A 79 15.40 -12.26 -4.94
N ILE A 80 15.32 -10.94 -4.73
CA ILE A 80 16.45 -10.04 -4.87
C ILE A 80 16.91 -9.59 -3.48
N MET A 81 18.20 -9.83 -3.15
CA MET A 81 18.83 -9.32 -1.93
C MET A 81 19.39 -7.91 -2.18
N GLU A 82 18.51 -6.97 -2.39
CA GLU A 82 18.86 -5.60 -2.71
C GLU A 82 18.06 -4.65 -1.81
N THR A 83 18.51 -3.39 -1.74
CA THR A 83 17.78 -2.34 -1.06
C THR A 83 16.48 -2.01 -1.82
N GLU A 84 15.51 -1.36 -1.15
CA GLU A 84 14.31 -0.87 -1.83
C GLU A 84 14.64 0.09 -2.98
N ASP A 85 15.71 0.87 -2.86
CA ASP A 85 16.17 1.77 -3.91
C ASP A 85 16.67 1.01 -5.14
N ASP A 86 17.42 -0.07 -4.95
CA ASP A 86 17.89 -0.93 -6.04
C ASP A 86 16.69 -1.58 -6.75
N TYR A 87 15.71 -2.06 -6.00
CA TYR A 87 14.46 -2.59 -6.56
C TYR A 87 13.74 -1.55 -7.42
N ARG A 88 13.59 -0.31 -6.93
CA ARG A 88 12.94 0.77 -7.69
C ARG A 88 13.67 1.09 -8.98
N GLN A 89 15.00 1.16 -8.95
CA GLN A 89 15.81 1.39 -10.15
C GLN A 89 15.71 0.21 -11.13
N ASN A 90 15.73 -1.01 -10.61
CA ASN A 90 15.53 -2.20 -11.44
C ASN A 90 14.16 -2.19 -12.12
N LEU A 91 13.10 -1.89 -11.38
CA LEU A 91 11.74 -1.83 -11.93
C LEU A 91 11.59 -0.76 -13.01
N LYS A 92 12.17 0.42 -12.81
CA LYS A 92 12.24 1.47 -13.85
C LYS A 92 12.96 0.98 -15.11
N ARG A 93 14.08 0.28 -14.96
CA ARG A 93 14.84 -0.31 -16.07
C ARG A 93 14.02 -1.38 -16.81
N LEU A 94 13.36 -2.26 -16.07
CA LEU A 94 12.49 -3.30 -16.64
C LEU A 94 11.32 -2.69 -17.42
N ASN A 95 10.74 -1.60 -16.91
CA ASN A 95 9.68 -0.89 -17.62
C ASN A 95 10.15 -0.32 -18.97
N VAL A 96 11.34 0.29 -19.00
CA VAL A 96 11.89 0.86 -20.25
C VAL A 96 12.26 -0.22 -21.27
N THR A 97 12.58 -1.43 -20.81
CA THR A 97 12.99 -2.55 -21.68
C THR A 97 11.85 -3.53 -22.00
N ASP A 98 10.61 -3.22 -21.65
CA ASP A 98 9.43 -4.08 -21.81
C ASP A 98 9.60 -5.49 -21.20
N ASN A 99 10.26 -5.57 -20.05
CA ASN A 99 10.51 -6.82 -19.33
C ASN A 99 9.98 -6.77 -17.89
N LEU A 100 8.85 -6.08 -17.65
CA LEU A 100 8.22 -6.08 -16.34
C LEU A 100 7.73 -7.48 -15.97
N PRO A 101 7.78 -7.86 -14.69
CA PRO A 101 7.11 -9.06 -14.22
C PRO A 101 5.58 -8.86 -14.30
N ASP A 102 4.82 -9.96 -14.23
CA ASP A 102 3.36 -9.89 -14.26
C ASP A 102 2.78 -9.14 -13.06
N ILE A 103 3.43 -9.26 -11.90
CA ILE A 103 3.05 -8.55 -10.67
C ILE A 103 4.20 -7.63 -10.25
N ILE A 104 3.85 -6.38 -10.02
CA ILE A 104 4.75 -5.34 -9.50
C ILE A 104 4.34 -5.01 -8.06
N THR A 105 5.29 -5.00 -7.15
CA THR A 105 5.06 -4.56 -5.77
C THR A 105 5.39 -3.08 -5.61
N ASP A 106 4.56 -2.37 -4.84
CA ASP A 106 4.82 -0.98 -4.47
C ASP A 106 5.76 -0.91 -3.27
N LEU A 107 7.04 -0.96 -3.52
CA LEU A 107 8.06 -0.74 -2.50
C LEU A 107 8.51 0.73 -2.56
N ARG A 108 7.68 1.64 -2.04
CA ARG A 108 7.93 3.09 -2.04
C ARG A 108 8.20 3.66 -3.42
N MET A 109 7.56 3.12 -4.46
CA MET A 109 7.60 3.74 -5.78
C MET A 109 6.99 5.13 -5.69
N LEU A 110 7.62 6.09 -6.36
CA LEU A 110 7.10 7.46 -6.38
C LEU A 110 5.79 7.55 -7.16
N PRO A 111 4.88 8.46 -6.79
CA PRO A 111 3.59 8.62 -7.47
C PRO A 111 3.70 8.82 -8.98
N SER A 112 4.72 9.55 -9.46
CA SER A 112 4.98 9.78 -10.90
C SER A 112 5.17 8.48 -11.68
N PHE A 113 5.80 7.47 -11.07
CA PHE A 113 5.96 6.17 -11.70
C PHE A 113 4.61 5.52 -11.98
N TYR A 114 3.74 5.46 -10.97
CA TYR A 114 2.42 4.85 -11.14
C TYR A 114 1.50 5.68 -12.03
N GLN A 115 1.54 7.00 -11.95
CA GLN A 115 0.78 7.87 -12.84
C GLN A 115 1.20 7.65 -14.31
N LYS A 116 2.48 7.54 -14.57
CA LYS A 116 3.00 7.18 -15.89
C LYS A 116 2.52 5.80 -16.32
N MET A 117 2.65 4.79 -15.48
CA MET A 117 2.18 3.43 -15.77
C MET A 117 0.68 3.38 -16.08
N ILE A 118 -0.13 4.15 -15.34
CA ILE A 118 -1.57 4.28 -15.57
C ILE A 118 -1.85 4.99 -16.90
N SER A 119 -1.22 6.12 -17.16
CA SER A 119 -1.45 6.91 -18.39
C SER A 119 -1.02 6.17 -19.67
N GLU A 120 0.02 5.34 -19.57
CA GLU A 120 0.53 4.51 -20.65
C GLU A 120 -0.18 3.15 -20.75
N ASN A 121 -1.22 2.90 -19.92
CA ASN A 121 -1.93 1.62 -19.80
C ASN A 121 -0.99 0.42 -19.57
N ARG A 122 0.07 0.60 -18.76
CA ARG A 122 1.04 -0.45 -18.44
C ARG A 122 0.60 -1.33 -17.27
N ILE A 123 -0.33 -0.88 -16.45
CA ILE A 123 -0.91 -1.63 -15.33
C ILE A 123 -2.41 -1.73 -15.47
N GLU A 124 -2.95 -2.85 -15.03
CA GLU A 124 -4.34 -3.25 -15.17
C GLU A 124 -5.25 -2.48 -14.20
N ASN A 125 -6.44 -2.12 -14.67
CA ASN A 125 -7.50 -1.62 -13.80
C ASN A 125 -8.14 -2.79 -13.03
N LEU A 126 -7.94 -2.85 -11.73
CA LEU A 126 -8.44 -3.92 -10.88
C LEU A 126 -9.92 -3.74 -10.47
N THR A 127 -10.52 -2.58 -10.73
CA THR A 127 -11.90 -2.28 -10.32
C THR A 127 -12.93 -3.28 -10.87
N PRO A 128 -12.88 -3.70 -12.14
CA PRO A 128 -13.81 -4.71 -12.65
C PRO A 128 -13.69 -6.04 -11.89
N TYR A 129 -12.47 -6.53 -11.68
CA TYR A 129 -12.23 -7.80 -10.97
C TYR A 129 -12.76 -7.78 -9.54
N ILE A 130 -12.57 -6.65 -8.82
CA ILE A 130 -13.08 -6.47 -7.46
C ILE A 130 -14.61 -6.42 -7.46
N ASN A 131 -15.22 -5.72 -8.42
CA ASN A 131 -16.68 -5.57 -8.48
C ASN A 131 -17.40 -6.84 -8.93
N GLU A 132 -16.75 -7.69 -9.72
CA GLU A 132 -17.27 -8.98 -10.19
C GLU A 132 -17.15 -10.08 -9.11
N ASP A 133 -16.36 -9.86 -8.08
CA ASP A 133 -16.20 -10.77 -6.95
C ASP A 133 -16.76 -10.16 -5.65
N PRO A 134 -18.02 -10.48 -5.29
CA PRO A 134 -18.66 -9.94 -4.09
C PRO A 134 -17.93 -10.28 -2.79
N ASP A 135 -17.28 -11.44 -2.73
CA ASP A 135 -16.56 -11.90 -1.54
C ASP A 135 -15.29 -11.06 -1.35
N TRP A 136 -14.53 -10.83 -2.43
CA TRP A 136 -13.36 -9.94 -2.38
C TRP A 136 -13.76 -8.50 -2.08
N ALA A 137 -14.80 -8.00 -2.76
CA ALA A 137 -15.31 -6.64 -2.54
C ALA A 137 -15.76 -6.41 -1.08
N ALA A 138 -16.38 -7.43 -0.46
CA ALA A 138 -16.84 -7.36 0.92
C ALA A 138 -15.70 -7.38 1.96
N MET A 139 -14.56 -7.98 1.63
CA MET A 139 -13.38 -7.96 2.50
C MET A 139 -12.71 -6.58 2.57
N ILE A 140 -12.91 -5.71 1.56
CA ILE A 140 -12.27 -4.40 1.49
C ILE A 140 -13.12 -3.36 2.22
N GLU A 141 -12.68 -2.94 3.40
CA GLU A 141 -13.38 -1.91 4.17
C GLU A 141 -13.50 -0.59 3.37
N PRO A 142 -14.59 0.18 3.59
CA PRO A 142 -14.82 1.42 2.84
C PRO A 142 -13.66 2.42 2.91
N VAL A 143 -13.01 2.57 4.06
CA VAL A 143 -11.85 3.48 4.23
C VAL A 143 -10.64 3.00 3.44
N VAL A 144 -10.39 1.69 3.40
CA VAL A 144 -9.32 1.08 2.60
C VAL A 144 -9.60 1.26 1.11
N ARG A 145 -10.84 0.95 0.69
CA ARG A 145 -11.26 1.15 -0.69
C ARG A 145 -11.11 2.60 -1.15
N GLN A 146 -11.49 3.54 -0.30
CA GLN A 146 -11.30 4.97 -0.57
C GLN A 146 -9.81 5.30 -0.74
N GLY A 147 -8.94 4.81 0.15
CA GLY A 147 -7.50 5.04 0.10
C GLY A 147 -6.80 4.46 -1.13
N CYS A 148 -7.29 3.33 -1.66
CA CYS A 148 -6.76 2.70 -2.86
C CYS A 148 -7.33 3.28 -4.17
N THR A 149 -8.40 4.08 -4.12
CA THR A 149 -9.05 4.60 -5.32
C THR A 149 -8.28 5.80 -5.87
N HIS A 150 -7.78 5.66 -7.09
CA HIS A 150 -7.13 6.72 -7.85
C HIS A 150 -8.13 7.83 -8.22
N SER A 151 -7.67 9.03 -8.58
CA SER A 151 -8.51 10.18 -8.99
C SER A 151 -9.46 9.87 -10.17
N SER A 152 -9.11 8.90 -11.02
CA SER A 152 -9.99 8.39 -12.09
C SER A 152 -11.18 7.56 -11.60
N GLY A 153 -11.30 7.30 -10.30
CA GLY A 153 -12.30 6.41 -9.71
C GLY A 153 -11.96 4.91 -9.80
N ASN A 154 -10.78 4.56 -10.30
CA ASN A 154 -10.33 3.19 -10.48
C ASN A 154 -9.30 2.77 -9.42
N ILE A 155 -9.15 1.46 -9.23
CA ILE A 155 -8.14 0.85 -8.38
C ILE A 155 -7.11 0.16 -9.28
N TYR A 156 -5.84 0.55 -9.14
CA TYR A 156 -4.72 -0.03 -9.89
C TYR A 156 -3.74 -0.79 -9.00
N LEU A 157 -3.74 -0.49 -7.70
CA LEU A 157 -2.90 -1.16 -6.72
C LEU A 157 -3.79 -1.96 -5.77
N SER A 158 -3.68 -3.28 -5.81
CA SER A 158 -4.40 -4.14 -4.86
C SER A 158 -3.89 -3.87 -3.45
N PRO A 159 -4.78 -3.61 -2.47
CA PRO A 159 -4.35 -3.34 -1.11
C PRO A 159 -3.69 -4.57 -0.48
N LEU A 160 -2.64 -4.37 0.30
CA LEU A 160 -2.01 -5.42 1.09
C LEU A 160 -2.86 -5.84 2.28
N SER A 161 -3.66 -4.92 2.79
CA SER A 161 -4.64 -5.16 3.84
C SER A 161 -5.99 -4.68 3.36
N THR A 162 -7.02 -5.46 3.58
CA THR A 162 -8.41 -5.11 3.24
C THR A 162 -9.14 -4.41 4.36
N ALA A 163 -8.54 -4.34 5.54
CA ALA A 163 -9.04 -3.67 6.73
C ALA A 163 -8.12 -2.55 7.18
N ALA A 164 -8.65 -1.58 7.92
CA ALA A 164 -7.91 -0.41 8.41
C ALA A 164 -6.89 -0.75 9.52
N PHE A 165 -6.50 -2.00 9.69
CA PHE A 165 -5.49 -2.41 10.67
C PHE A 165 -4.11 -1.81 10.39
N SER A 166 -3.78 -1.58 9.12
CA SER A 166 -2.48 -1.02 8.73
C SER A 166 -2.55 0.50 8.77
N CYS A 167 -2.39 1.06 9.95
CA CYS A 167 -2.43 2.50 10.17
C CYS A 167 -1.11 3.02 10.71
N SER A 168 -0.87 4.31 10.51
CA SER A 168 0.26 5.04 11.09
C SER A 168 -0.20 5.89 12.27
N GLY A 169 0.67 5.93 13.27
CA GLY A 169 0.57 6.77 14.45
C GLY A 169 1.98 7.17 14.92
N ILE A 170 2.17 7.33 16.20
CA ILE A 170 3.46 7.72 16.77
C ILE A 170 3.95 6.63 17.72
N PHE A 171 5.14 6.09 17.44
CA PHE A 171 5.89 5.30 18.38
C PHE A 171 6.73 6.22 19.26
N TRP A 172 6.79 5.93 20.57
CA TRP A 172 7.51 6.79 21.51
C TRP A 172 8.22 5.98 22.59
N ASN A 173 9.32 6.55 23.09
CA ASN A 173 10.16 5.94 24.10
C ASN A 173 9.70 6.41 25.50
N GLN A 174 9.13 5.49 26.27
CA GLN A 174 8.59 5.77 27.61
C GLN A 174 9.67 6.29 28.57
N GLU A 175 10.88 5.72 28.55
CA GLU A 175 11.96 6.14 29.46
C GLU A 175 12.39 7.60 29.21
N LEU A 176 12.39 8.04 27.95
CA LEU A 176 12.71 9.43 27.59
C LEU A 176 11.61 10.41 27.99
N PHE A 177 10.34 10.00 27.89
CA PHE A 177 9.22 10.77 28.39
C PHE A 177 9.28 10.93 29.91
N GLU A 178 9.48 9.84 30.64
CA GLU A 178 9.66 9.86 32.09
C GLU A 178 10.82 10.76 32.51
N LYS A 179 11.97 10.70 31.84
CA LYS A 179 13.15 11.56 32.09
C LYS A 179 12.82 13.03 31.86
N ALA A 180 11.93 13.37 30.96
CA ALA A 180 11.46 14.75 30.72
C ALA A 180 10.30 15.16 31.64
N GLY A 181 9.86 14.28 32.56
CA GLY A 181 8.74 14.53 33.46
C GLY A 181 7.37 14.51 32.73
N ILE A 182 7.24 13.72 31.67
CA ILE A 182 6.02 13.56 30.91
C ILE A 182 5.44 12.19 31.24
N GLU A 183 4.28 12.14 31.89
CA GLU A 183 3.66 10.90 32.38
C GLU A 183 2.80 10.20 31.30
N THR A 184 2.18 10.97 30.41
CA THR A 184 1.25 10.44 29.39
C THR A 184 1.54 11.05 28.02
N PHE A 185 1.20 10.30 26.98
CA PHE A 185 1.27 10.83 25.61
C PHE A 185 0.23 11.95 25.42
N PRO A 186 0.59 13.05 24.73
CA PRO A 186 -0.30 14.20 24.52
C PRO A 186 -1.53 13.83 23.70
N SER A 187 -2.70 14.31 24.13
CA SER A 187 -3.99 14.04 23.50
C SER A 187 -4.43 15.14 22.53
N THR A 188 -3.87 16.34 22.66
CA THR A 188 -4.14 17.50 21.80
C THR A 188 -2.86 17.99 21.12
N TRP A 189 -2.99 18.72 20.03
CA TRP A 189 -1.83 19.30 19.34
C TRP A 189 -1.10 20.35 20.19
N GLU A 190 -1.81 21.10 21.01
CA GLU A 190 -1.18 22.03 21.96
C GLU A 190 -0.31 21.29 22.98
N GLU A 191 -0.83 20.21 23.56
CA GLU A 191 -0.07 19.35 24.47
C GLU A 191 1.12 18.70 23.78
N PHE A 192 0.97 18.29 22.51
CA PHE A 192 2.02 17.68 21.71
C PHE A 192 3.21 18.64 21.50
N TRP A 193 2.92 19.86 21.10
CA TRP A 193 3.97 20.84 20.92
C TRP A 193 4.64 21.21 22.25
N SER A 194 3.85 21.33 23.32
CA SER A 194 4.40 21.51 24.70
C SER A 194 5.25 20.32 25.13
N CYS A 195 4.88 19.09 24.77
CA CYS A 195 5.67 17.89 25.00
C CYS A 195 7.02 17.97 24.26
N CYS A 196 7.04 18.38 23.01
CA CYS A 196 8.28 18.59 22.25
C CYS A 196 9.20 19.64 22.92
N ASP A 197 8.62 20.74 23.41
CA ASP A 197 9.38 21.75 24.15
C ASP A 197 10.01 21.19 25.45
N LYS A 198 9.26 20.39 26.21
CA LYS A 198 9.77 19.74 27.45
C LYS A 198 10.88 18.74 27.16
N LEU A 199 10.74 17.91 26.13
CA LEU A 199 11.78 16.98 25.68
C LEU A 199 13.05 17.74 25.30
N SER A 200 12.92 18.79 24.49
CA SER A 200 14.05 19.64 24.08
C SER A 200 14.74 20.30 25.27
N ALA A 201 13.98 20.82 26.25
CA ALA A 201 14.51 21.41 27.48
C ALA A 201 15.25 20.39 28.35
N ALA A 202 14.87 19.11 28.28
CA ALA A 202 15.57 18.00 28.95
C ALA A 202 16.81 17.49 28.16
N GLY A 203 17.14 18.11 27.01
CA GLY A 203 18.25 17.72 26.15
C GLY A 203 17.96 16.45 25.32
N ILE A 204 16.69 16.13 25.11
CA ILE A 204 16.23 14.97 24.34
C ILE A 204 15.69 15.47 23.01
N THR A 205 16.13 14.88 21.89
CA THR A 205 15.58 15.19 20.56
C THR A 205 14.14 14.63 20.47
N PRO A 206 13.11 15.46 20.22
CA PRO A 206 11.74 14.98 20.21
C PRO A 206 11.41 14.01 19.09
N LEU A 207 11.83 14.26 17.83
CA LEU A 207 11.34 13.59 16.65
C LEU A 207 12.46 12.99 15.79
N ALA A 208 12.31 11.72 15.41
CA ALA A 208 13.05 11.11 14.32
C ALA A 208 12.20 11.22 13.03
N LEU A 209 12.68 12.02 12.08
CA LEU A 209 12.04 12.16 10.76
C LEU A 209 13.00 11.78 9.67
N HIS A 210 12.46 11.34 8.55
CA HIS A 210 13.18 11.12 7.31
C HIS A 210 12.49 11.87 6.17
N THR A 211 13.29 12.43 5.27
CA THR A 211 12.81 13.16 4.10
C THR A 211 13.60 12.85 2.83
N ASP A 212 14.60 11.97 2.91
CA ASP A 212 15.37 11.58 1.73
C ASP A 212 14.48 10.83 0.74
N GLY A 213 14.25 11.45 -0.40
CA GLY A 213 13.39 10.93 -1.47
C GLY A 213 11.88 10.94 -1.19
N THR A 214 11.43 11.42 -0.03
CA THR A 214 10.00 11.43 0.33
C THR A 214 9.63 12.43 1.41
N GLY A 215 8.45 13.03 1.32
CA GLY A 215 7.84 13.81 2.40
C GLY A 215 6.94 13.01 3.33
N TRP A 216 6.97 11.67 3.25
CA TRP A 216 6.01 10.81 3.94
C TRP A 216 5.95 11.06 5.46
N ALA A 217 7.08 10.98 6.16
CA ALA A 217 7.11 11.12 7.62
C ALA A 217 6.64 12.50 8.13
N PRO A 218 7.12 13.64 7.61
CA PRO A 218 6.59 14.95 8.03
C PRO A 218 5.14 15.16 7.61
N MET A 219 4.72 14.61 6.46
CA MET A 219 3.33 14.73 6.01
C MET A 219 2.35 13.91 6.85
N LEU A 220 2.76 12.85 7.54
CA LEU A 220 1.89 12.17 8.51
C LEU A 220 1.44 13.14 9.60
N PHE A 221 2.34 13.95 10.16
CA PHE A 221 2.01 14.95 11.15
C PHE A 221 1.09 16.05 10.58
N ALA A 222 1.44 16.62 9.45
CA ALA A 222 0.65 17.67 8.83
C ALA A 222 -0.76 17.16 8.45
N THR A 223 -0.85 15.95 7.90
CA THR A 223 -2.13 15.33 7.57
C THR A 223 -2.99 15.09 8.81
N ALA A 224 -2.40 14.60 9.91
CA ALA A 224 -3.13 14.37 11.14
C ALA A 224 -3.56 15.68 11.81
N GLU A 225 -2.70 16.70 11.86
CA GLU A 225 -3.00 17.99 12.48
C GLU A 225 -4.13 18.71 11.72
N LEU A 226 -4.01 18.86 10.41
CA LEU A 226 -5.06 19.50 9.62
C LEU A 226 -6.36 18.70 9.63
N GLY A 227 -6.25 17.39 9.44
CA GLY A 227 -7.41 16.49 9.37
C GLY A 227 -8.22 16.41 10.66
N SER A 228 -7.63 16.76 11.82
CA SER A 228 -8.33 16.78 13.11
C SER A 228 -8.70 18.19 13.61
N SER A 229 -8.10 19.23 13.03
CA SER A 229 -8.27 20.61 13.54
C SER A 229 -9.53 21.28 13.04
N SER A 230 -10.01 20.95 11.83
CA SER A 230 -11.19 21.57 11.24
C SER A 230 -11.80 20.72 10.12
N GLU A 231 -13.07 20.99 9.78
CA GLU A 231 -13.73 20.38 8.63
C GLU A 231 -13.05 20.79 7.30
N ASP A 232 -12.62 22.05 7.18
CA ASP A 232 -11.91 22.55 6.01
C ASP A 232 -10.53 21.90 5.86
N GLY A 233 -9.80 21.72 6.95
CA GLY A 233 -8.53 21.00 6.98
C GLY A 233 -8.69 19.54 6.55
N MET A 234 -9.73 18.86 7.07
CA MET A 234 -10.06 17.49 6.65
C MET A 234 -10.42 17.42 5.16
N ALA A 235 -11.24 18.34 4.68
CA ALA A 235 -11.64 18.41 3.28
C ALA A 235 -10.42 18.67 2.36
N PHE A 236 -9.51 19.55 2.78
CA PHE A 236 -8.26 19.82 2.07
C PHE A 236 -7.34 18.59 2.00
N MET A 237 -7.16 17.87 3.12
CA MET A 237 -6.29 16.68 3.15
C MET A 237 -6.86 15.49 2.38
N ARG A 238 -8.17 15.46 2.14
CA ARG A 238 -8.83 14.44 1.30
C ARG A 238 -8.71 14.69 -0.20
N GLN A 239 -8.24 15.85 -0.62
CA GLN A 239 -7.98 16.15 -2.02
C GLN A 239 -6.60 15.61 -2.42
N ILE A 240 -6.51 14.93 -3.55
CA ILE A 240 -5.22 14.54 -4.15
C ILE A 240 -4.53 15.79 -4.71
N TYR A 241 -5.27 16.56 -5.48
CA TYR A 241 -4.85 17.83 -6.08
C TYR A 241 -5.77 18.93 -5.54
N PRO A 242 -5.37 19.65 -4.47
CA PRO A 242 -6.09 20.84 -4.03
C PRO A 242 -6.10 21.90 -5.14
N ASP A 243 -7.20 22.63 -5.27
CA ASP A 243 -7.33 23.74 -6.25
C ASP A 243 -6.24 24.80 -6.03
N THR A 244 -5.84 25.02 -4.79
CA THR A 244 -4.74 25.91 -4.42
C THR A 244 -4.23 25.57 -3.03
N TYR A 245 -2.92 25.73 -2.84
CA TYR A 245 -2.28 25.70 -1.51
C TYR A 245 -2.25 27.11 -0.86
N GLN A 246 -2.56 28.18 -1.61
CA GLN A 246 -2.59 29.54 -1.10
C GLN A 246 -3.93 29.85 -0.41
N ASN A 247 -4.30 29.01 0.55
CA ASN A 247 -5.45 29.16 1.43
C ASN A 247 -5.04 28.87 2.88
N ASP A 248 -5.96 29.02 3.83
CA ASP A 248 -5.67 28.84 5.26
C ASP A 248 -5.17 27.43 5.57
N SER A 249 -5.74 26.38 4.97
CA SER A 249 -5.30 25.01 5.15
C SER A 249 -3.90 24.76 4.59
N GLY A 250 -3.59 25.24 3.40
CA GLY A 250 -2.26 25.14 2.81
C GLY A 250 -1.20 25.93 3.60
N LEU A 251 -1.55 27.10 4.13
CA LEU A 251 -0.68 27.86 5.01
C LEU A 251 -0.42 27.12 6.33
N GLU A 252 -1.44 26.48 6.92
CA GLU A 252 -1.29 25.70 8.13
C GLU A 252 -0.43 24.45 7.89
N LEU A 253 -0.64 23.75 6.77
CA LEU A 253 0.22 22.66 6.33
C LEU A 253 1.69 23.12 6.27
N ALA A 254 1.99 24.22 5.63
CA ALA A 254 3.35 24.74 5.54
C ALA A 254 3.93 25.16 6.90
N ARG A 255 3.11 25.71 7.80
CA ARG A 255 3.53 26.06 9.17
C ARG A 255 3.84 24.82 10.00
N THR A 256 3.00 23.80 9.95
CA THR A 256 3.21 22.52 10.62
C THR A 256 4.50 21.86 10.12
N LEU A 257 4.67 21.77 8.80
CA LEU A 257 5.91 21.22 8.20
C LEU A 257 7.14 21.98 8.69
N LYS A 258 7.13 23.31 8.68
CA LYS A 258 8.23 24.13 9.18
C LYS A 258 8.50 23.88 10.67
N ARG A 259 7.46 23.83 11.49
CA ARG A 259 7.54 23.67 12.94
C ARG A 259 8.18 22.36 13.35
N LEU A 260 7.88 21.26 12.65
CA LEU A 260 8.42 19.92 12.90
C LEU A 260 9.96 19.92 12.97
N PHE A 261 10.61 20.65 12.05
CA PHE A 261 12.07 20.66 11.94
C PHE A 261 12.79 21.43 13.06
N ASN A 262 12.05 22.14 13.93
CA ASN A 262 12.61 22.67 15.16
C ASN A 262 12.86 21.58 16.22
N TYR A 263 12.30 20.38 16.04
CA TYR A 263 12.27 19.30 17.02
C TYR A 263 12.93 18.01 16.54
N THR A 264 13.63 18.05 15.40
CA THR A 264 14.26 16.88 14.78
C THR A 264 15.78 16.86 14.96
N THR A 265 16.40 15.74 14.59
CA THR A 265 17.84 15.69 14.40
C THR A 265 18.30 16.66 13.33
N SER A 266 19.52 17.17 13.41
CA SER A 266 20.06 18.18 12.48
C SER A 266 20.17 17.68 11.03
N ASN A 267 20.18 16.37 10.81
CA ASN A 267 20.26 15.73 9.50
C ASN A 267 18.91 15.23 8.95
N ALA A 268 17.81 15.49 9.63
CA ALA A 268 16.48 14.95 9.29
C ALA A 268 16.05 15.25 7.84
N LEU A 269 16.49 16.39 7.29
CA LEU A 269 16.21 16.79 5.90
C LEU A 269 16.89 15.91 4.85
N TYR A 270 17.87 15.11 5.25
CA TYR A 270 18.70 14.28 4.36
C TYR A 270 18.81 12.85 4.88
N THR A 271 17.91 12.47 5.77
CA THR A 271 17.90 11.17 6.44
C THR A 271 16.93 10.26 5.72
N ASP A 272 17.35 9.04 5.45
CA ASP A 272 16.52 7.94 4.96
C ASP A 272 15.70 7.28 6.09
N TYR A 273 14.83 6.37 5.73
CA TYR A 273 13.99 5.63 6.68
C TYR A 273 14.83 4.85 7.70
N ASP A 274 15.84 4.11 7.26
CA ASP A 274 16.67 3.27 8.12
C ASP A 274 17.48 4.08 9.12
N THR A 275 17.96 5.24 8.71
CA THR A 275 18.68 6.17 9.60
C THR A 275 17.74 6.76 10.63
N ALA A 276 16.52 7.16 10.28
CA ALA A 276 15.53 7.64 11.25
C ALA A 276 15.14 6.54 12.25
N HIS A 277 15.00 5.30 11.80
CA HIS A 277 14.79 4.12 12.63
C HIS A 277 15.94 3.90 13.63
N LYS A 278 17.18 3.92 13.14
CA LYS A 278 18.38 3.83 13.98
C LYS A 278 18.45 4.96 14.99
N ASN A 279 18.13 6.19 14.62
CA ASN A 279 18.09 7.33 15.52
C ASN A 279 17.09 7.11 16.67
N PHE A 280 15.89 6.61 16.38
CA PHE A 280 14.91 6.30 17.41
C PHE A 280 15.40 5.19 18.35
N PHE A 281 15.89 4.07 17.81
CA PHE A 281 16.40 2.95 18.59
C PHE A 281 17.81 3.16 19.17
N SER A 282 18.44 4.32 18.94
CA SER A 282 19.63 4.72 19.68
C SER A 282 19.34 5.11 21.14
N GLY A 283 18.07 5.47 21.43
CA GLY A 283 17.65 5.97 22.74
C GLY A 283 17.93 7.46 22.95
N GLU A 284 18.23 8.20 21.87
CA GLU A 284 18.47 9.65 21.91
C GLU A 284 17.31 10.47 21.40
N VAL A 285 16.38 9.83 20.66
CA VAL A 285 15.20 10.44 20.07
C VAL A 285 13.93 9.86 20.66
N ALA A 286 13.00 10.73 21.05
CA ALA A 286 11.85 10.34 21.85
C ALA A 286 10.71 9.73 21.06
N MET A 287 10.48 10.16 19.82
CA MET A 287 9.30 9.77 19.01
C MET A 287 9.67 9.55 17.55
N ILE A 288 8.95 8.63 16.88
CA ILE A 288 9.01 8.41 15.43
C ILE A 288 7.59 8.18 14.91
N PRO A 289 7.15 8.90 13.85
CA PRO A 289 5.90 8.58 13.17
C PRO A 289 6.14 7.33 12.31
N ASN A 290 5.30 6.32 12.49
CA ASN A 290 5.42 5.09 11.69
C ASN A 290 4.12 4.30 11.70
N GLY A 291 4.05 3.26 10.87
CA GLY A 291 2.91 2.39 10.76
C GLY A 291 3.04 1.07 11.51
N TYR A 292 1.99 0.28 11.45
CA TYR A 292 1.89 -1.03 12.08
C TYR A 292 3.10 -1.95 11.83
N TRP A 293 3.65 -1.90 10.62
CA TRP A 293 4.83 -2.71 10.22
C TRP A 293 6.07 -2.47 11.09
N MET A 294 6.16 -1.33 11.79
CA MET A 294 7.27 -1.07 12.70
C MET A 294 7.27 -1.98 13.92
N ILE A 295 6.12 -2.55 14.31
CA ILE A 295 6.03 -3.45 15.48
C ILE A 295 6.96 -4.65 15.30
N ASP A 296 6.98 -5.23 14.09
CA ASP A 296 7.83 -6.38 13.76
C ASP A 296 9.32 -6.02 13.63
N GLN A 297 9.64 -4.72 13.62
CA GLN A 297 11.00 -4.18 13.47
C GLN A 297 11.59 -3.71 14.80
N ILE A 298 10.86 -3.85 15.90
CA ILE A 298 11.33 -3.44 17.22
C ILE A 298 12.45 -4.40 17.67
N PRO A 299 13.67 -3.89 17.97
CA PRO A 299 14.77 -4.73 18.39
C PRO A 299 14.52 -5.39 19.75
N ASP A 300 15.12 -6.56 19.98
CA ASP A 300 15.06 -7.27 21.24
C ASP A 300 15.40 -6.34 22.42
N GLY A 301 14.57 -6.35 23.44
CA GLY A 301 14.73 -5.53 24.66
C GLY A 301 14.19 -4.10 24.55
N TRP A 302 13.62 -3.72 23.40
CA TRP A 302 12.95 -2.43 23.21
C TRP A 302 11.43 -2.50 23.38
N GLU A 303 10.83 -3.69 23.37
CA GLU A 303 9.39 -3.90 23.44
C GLU A 303 8.74 -3.32 24.70
N GLN A 304 9.51 -3.22 25.79
CA GLN A 304 9.03 -2.67 27.07
C GLN A 304 9.20 -1.16 27.18
N LYS A 305 10.05 -0.58 26.33
CA LYS A 305 10.32 0.87 26.31
C LYS A 305 9.54 1.58 25.23
N THR A 306 9.19 0.85 24.17
CA THR A 306 8.46 1.38 23.03
C THR A 306 6.96 1.32 23.31
N ARG A 307 6.31 2.46 23.14
CA ARG A 307 4.87 2.63 23.25
C ARG A 307 4.32 3.09 21.91
N PHE A 308 3.02 2.95 21.72
CA PHE A 308 2.33 3.47 20.54
C PHE A 308 1.15 4.35 20.96
N SER A 309 0.89 5.40 20.18
CA SER A 309 -0.29 6.26 20.33
C SER A 309 -0.80 6.73 18.97
N ALA A 310 -2.10 6.94 18.85
CA ALA A 310 -2.64 7.72 17.76
C ALA A 310 -2.04 9.15 17.78
N PHE A 311 -2.05 9.83 16.65
CA PHE A 311 -1.75 11.26 16.62
C PHE A 311 -2.72 12.03 17.54
N PRO A 312 -2.32 13.20 18.06
CA PRO A 312 -3.22 14.06 18.83
C PRO A 312 -4.54 14.30 18.09
N GLY A 313 -5.63 14.42 18.84
CA GLY A 313 -6.98 14.43 18.28
C GLY A 313 -7.54 13.02 17.98
N ASN A 314 -6.88 11.97 18.48
CA ASN A 314 -7.23 10.57 18.24
C ASN A 314 -7.29 10.23 16.74
N VAL A 315 -6.24 10.58 16.00
CA VAL A 315 -6.12 10.36 14.55
C VAL A 315 -5.20 9.21 14.26
N LEU A 316 -5.62 8.31 13.37
CA LEU A 316 -4.75 7.35 12.70
C LEU A 316 -4.73 7.65 11.21
N ILE A 317 -3.54 7.58 10.61
CA ILE A 317 -3.41 7.71 9.15
C ILE A 317 -3.62 6.35 8.53
N SER A 318 -4.63 6.23 7.67
CA SER A 318 -4.85 5.01 6.91
C SER A 318 -3.71 4.84 5.88
N SER A 319 -3.00 3.72 5.96
CA SER A 319 -1.82 3.44 5.13
C SER A 319 -1.96 2.19 4.23
N PRO A 320 -3.15 1.60 4.02
CA PRO A 320 -3.29 0.44 3.14
C PRO A 320 -2.92 0.77 1.69
N GLU A 321 -3.02 2.05 1.34
CA GLU A 321 -2.63 2.59 0.05
C GLU A 321 -1.12 2.77 -0.13
N THR A 322 -0.33 2.67 0.95
CA THR A 322 1.12 2.92 0.89
C THR A 322 1.85 1.83 0.13
N PHE A 323 1.39 0.59 0.26
CA PHE A 323 1.95 -0.58 -0.40
C PHE A 323 0.84 -1.35 -1.10
N GLY A 324 0.76 -1.21 -2.39
CA GLY A 324 -0.14 -1.96 -3.23
C GLY A 324 0.62 -2.84 -4.21
N TRP A 325 -0.08 -3.76 -4.85
CA TRP A 325 0.47 -4.61 -5.88
C TRP A 325 -0.29 -4.38 -7.18
N ALA A 326 0.45 -4.10 -8.24
CA ALA A 326 -0.09 -3.87 -9.57
C ALA A 326 0.06 -5.11 -10.44
N LEU A 327 -0.91 -5.34 -11.31
CA LEU A 327 -0.86 -6.32 -12.38
C LEU A 327 -0.47 -5.61 -13.67
N THR A 328 0.51 -6.14 -14.42
CA THR A 328 0.90 -5.55 -15.71
C THR A 328 -0.14 -5.87 -16.78
N SER A 329 -0.45 -4.89 -17.61
CA SER A 329 -1.51 -5.02 -18.65
C SER A 329 -1.13 -5.94 -19.80
N ASP A 330 0.18 -6.13 -20.04
CA ASP A 330 0.69 -6.95 -21.15
C ASP A 330 0.66 -8.47 -20.84
N SER A 331 0.33 -8.86 -19.61
CA SER A 331 0.21 -10.26 -19.22
C SER A 331 -0.94 -10.96 -19.94
N ASP A 332 -0.78 -12.25 -20.26
CA ASP A 332 -1.84 -13.08 -20.84
C ASP A 332 -3.07 -13.17 -19.93
N GLU A 333 -4.26 -13.31 -20.50
CA GLU A 333 -5.54 -13.38 -19.76
C GLU A 333 -5.57 -14.48 -18.68
N ASN A 334 -4.90 -15.62 -18.88
CA ASN A 334 -4.82 -16.67 -17.88
C ASN A 334 -3.85 -16.30 -16.75
N VAL A 335 -2.79 -15.56 -17.08
CA VAL A 335 -1.85 -15.00 -16.09
C VAL A 335 -2.55 -13.94 -15.26
N LYS A 336 -3.32 -13.02 -15.89
CA LYS A 336 -4.13 -12.02 -15.19
C LYS A 336 -5.10 -12.66 -14.19
N LYS A 337 -5.82 -13.70 -14.59
CA LYS A 337 -6.70 -14.45 -13.69
C LYS A 337 -5.94 -15.03 -12.50
N GLY A 338 -4.80 -15.66 -12.74
CA GLY A 338 -3.97 -16.22 -11.68
C GLY A 338 -3.40 -15.16 -10.74
N ALA A 339 -2.98 -14.00 -11.27
CA ALA A 339 -2.51 -12.87 -10.47
C ALA A 339 -3.63 -12.28 -9.59
N VAL A 340 -4.84 -12.15 -10.12
CA VAL A 340 -6.03 -11.73 -9.35
C VAL A 340 -6.34 -12.73 -8.23
N GLU A 341 -6.29 -14.04 -8.51
CA GLU A 341 -6.45 -15.06 -7.47
C GLU A 341 -5.36 -14.97 -6.40
N PHE A 342 -4.13 -14.62 -6.78
CA PHE A 342 -3.06 -14.39 -5.80
C PHE A 342 -3.32 -13.14 -4.95
N PHE A 343 -3.81 -12.05 -5.53
CA PHE A 343 -4.16 -10.86 -4.76
C PHE A 343 -5.25 -11.15 -3.72
N LYS A 344 -6.31 -11.87 -4.12
CA LYS A 344 -7.36 -12.32 -3.19
C LYS A 344 -6.81 -13.20 -2.08
N PHE A 345 -6.05 -14.24 -2.46
CA PHE A 345 -5.44 -15.15 -1.50
C PHE A 345 -4.57 -14.42 -0.49
N ARG A 346 -3.75 -13.49 -0.95
CA ARG A 346 -2.85 -12.73 -0.09
C ARG A 346 -3.58 -11.79 0.85
N THR A 347 -4.61 -11.09 0.36
CA THR A 347 -5.42 -10.19 1.19
C THR A 347 -6.23 -10.98 2.22
N GLU A 348 -6.81 -12.11 1.85
CA GLU A 348 -7.51 -13.02 2.75
C GLU A 348 -6.55 -13.55 3.83
N TYR A 349 -5.37 -14.01 3.45
CA TYR A 349 -4.34 -14.48 4.35
C TYR A 349 -3.93 -13.40 5.37
N ASN A 350 -3.62 -12.20 4.90
CA ASN A 350 -3.26 -11.09 5.77
C ASN A 350 -4.42 -10.66 6.69
N LEU A 351 -5.65 -10.70 6.20
CA LEU A 351 -6.83 -10.38 7.01
C LEU A 351 -6.97 -11.35 8.17
N HIS A 352 -6.86 -12.66 7.93
CA HIS A 352 -6.95 -13.67 8.98
C HIS A 352 -5.82 -13.55 10.00
N GLU A 353 -4.58 -13.34 9.56
CA GLU A 353 -3.47 -13.13 10.50
C GLU A 353 -3.67 -11.85 11.35
N LYS A 354 -4.21 -10.78 10.78
CA LYS A 354 -4.51 -9.56 11.51
C LYS A 354 -5.70 -9.70 12.44
N GLU A 355 -6.76 -10.38 12.03
CA GLU A 355 -7.90 -10.69 12.88
C GLU A 355 -7.47 -11.54 14.06
N ASP A 356 -6.67 -12.58 13.85
CA ASP A 356 -6.09 -13.39 14.91
C ASP A 356 -5.28 -12.54 15.88
N PHE A 357 -4.44 -11.63 15.37
CA PHE A 357 -3.68 -10.70 16.20
C PHE A 357 -4.60 -9.80 17.04
N PHE A 358 -5.59 -9.14 16.45
CA PHE A 358 -6.46 -8.20 17.16
C PHE A 358 -7.42 -8.85 18.16
N PHE A 359 -7.85 -10.09 17.90
CA PHE A 359 -8.85 -10.77 18.71
C PHE A 359 -8.29 -11.87 19.61
N GLN A 360 -6.99 -12.16 19.55
CA GLN A 360 -6.34 -13.06 20.48
C GLN A 360 -6.36 -12.51 21.93
N ASP A 361 -6.14 -13.41 22.88
CA ASP A 361 -6.00 -13.04 24.30
C ASP A 361 -4.80 -12.10 24.49
N THR A 362 -5.08 -10.85 24.88
CA THR A 362 -4.10 -9.77 25.02
C THR A 362 -2.93 -10.05 25.98
N LYS A 363 -3.00 -11.14 26.77
CA LYS A 363 -1.88 -11.55 27.65
C LYS A 363 -0.62 -11.94 26.87
N TYR A 364 -0.76 -12.33 25.61
CA TYR A 364 0.35 -12.73 24.74
C TYR A 364 0.97 -11.57 23.96
N HIS A 365 0.34 -10.39 24.00
CA HIS A 365 0.82 -9.20 23.31
C HIS A 365 1.85 -8.44 24.14
N SER A 366 2.85 -7.89 23.47
CA SER A 366 3.74 -6.87 24.01
C SER A 366 2.96 -5.60 24.39
N GLN A 367 3.59 -4.68 25.11
CA GLN A 367 2.90 -3.45 25.49
C GLN A 367 2.59 -2.56 24.28
N VAL A 368 3.50 -2.48 23.30
CA VAL A 368 3.30 -1.69 22.09
C VAL A 368 2.17 -2.25 21.22
N GLU A 369 2.03 -3.58 21.14
CA GLU A 369 0.90 -4.22 20.47
C GLU A 369 -0.43 -3.90 21.15
N LYS A 370 -0.48 -3.95 22.47
CA LYS A 370 -1.67 -3.55 23.24
C LYS A 370 -2.03 -2.09 23.03
N ASP A 371 -1.03 -1.21 22.98
CA ASP A 371 -1.23 0.21 22.72
C ASP A 371 -1.79 0.42 21.31
N TYR A 372 -1.28 -0.29 20.30
CA TYR A 372 -1.76 -0.22 18.93
C TYR A 372 -3.22 -0.69 18.83
N ILE A 373 -3.53 -1.86 19.41
CA ILE A 373 -4.90 -2.40 19.46
C ILE A 373 -5.84 -1.41 20.15
N HIS A 374 -5.43 -0.84 21.26
CA HIS A 374 -6.22 0.16 21.98
C HIS A 374 -6.48 1.41 21.15
N ALA A 375 -5.45 1.96 20.49
CA ALA A 375 -5.58 3.13 19.63
C ALA A 375 -6.55 2.84 18.47
N PHE A 376 -6.43 1.68 17.83
CA PHE A 376 -7.34 1.26 16.76
C PHE A 376 -8.80 1.10 17.24
N GLN A 377 -9.01 0.51 18.42
CA GLN A 377 -10.33 0.26 18.99
C GLN A 377 -10.95 1.50 19.65
N SER A 378 -10.21 2.57 19.84
CA SER A 378 -10.70 3.82 20.47
C SER A 378 -11.58 4.68 19.58
N SER A 379 -12.05 4.14 18.45
CA SER A 379 -12.82 4.85 17.43
C SER A 379 -12.07 6.09 16.88
N PRO A 380 -10.86 5.91 16.34
CA PRO A 380 -10.07 7.02 15.85
C PRO A 380 -10.69 7.65 14.61
N ILE A 381 -10.29 8.90 14.34
CA ILE A 381 -10.51 9.53 13.06
C ILE A 381 -9.48 8.97 12.07
N PHE A 382 -9.93 8.36 10.98
CA PHE A 382 -9.04 7.93 9.90
C PHE A 382 -8.89 9.05 8.88
N VAL A 383 -7.65 9.47 8.65
CA VAL A 383 -7.31 10.49 7.66
C VAL A 383 -6.44 9.85 6.57
N PRO A 384 -6.80 9.98 5.30
CA PRO A 384 -5.99 9.46 4.20
C PRO A 384 -4.79 10.36 3.91
N ASN A 385 -3.69 9.76 3.46
CA ASN A 385 -2.45 10.49 3.10
C ASN A 385 -2.36 10.69 1.58
N TYR A 386 -3.42 11.19 0.93
CA TYR A 386 -3.57 11.23 -0.53
C TYR A 386 -2.54 12.09 -1.24
N GLN A 387 -2.20 13.25 -0.66
CA GLN A 387 -1.24 14.16 -1.28
C GLN A 387 0.19 13.61 -1.33
N VAL A 388 0.51 12.65 -0.47
CA VAL A 388 1.79 11.93 -0.51
C VAL A 388 1.73 10.75 -1.46
N LYS A 389 0.61 10.04 -1.48
CA LYS A 389 0.48 8.81 -2.29
C LYS A 389 0.29 9.11 -3.78
N TRP A 390 -0.52 10.10 -4.12
CA TRP A 390 -0.99 10.29 -5.49
C TRP A 390 -0.57 11.61 -6.15
N ASN A 391 -0.23 12.64 -5.37
CA ASN A 391 0.19 13.92 -5.93
C ASN A 391 1.71 13.95 -6.17
N SER A 392 2.12 13.51 -7.37
CA SER A 392 3.54 13.47 -7.75
C SER A 392 4.19 14.86 -7.73
N ILE A 393 3.46 15.89 -8.16
CA ILE A 393 4.00 17.24 -8.25
C ILE A 393 4.31 17.78 -6.86
N PHE A 394 3.36 17.63 -5.94
CA PHE A 394 3.56 18.06 -4.57
C PHE A 394 4.67 17.25 -3.88
N GLN A 395 4.62 15.93 -3.98
CA GLN A 395 5.56 15.04 -3.31
C GLN A 395 6.98 15.14 -3.88
N GLU A 396 7.13 15.02 -5.20
CA GLU A 396 8.44 14.85 -5.83
C GLU A 396 9.10 16.18 -6.22
N ILE A 397 8.32 17.23 -6.43
CA ILE A 397 8.83 18.55 -6.81
C ILE A 397 8.74 19.51 -5.63
N THR A 398 7.54 19.76 -5.11
CA THR A 398 7.34 20.78 -4.07
C THR A 398 8.05 20.39 -2.78
N ILE A 399 7.76 19.22 -2.23
CA ILE A 399 8.37 18.75 -0.97
C ILE A 399 9.89 18.59 -1.16
N SER A 400 10.32 17.88 -2.20
CA SER A 400 11.75 17.61 -2.41
C SER A 400 12.57 18.89 -2.53
N LYS A 401 12.07 19.91 -3.21
CA LYS A 401 12.82 21.16 -3.50
C LYS A 401 12.66 22.22 -2.43
N TYR A 402 11.44 22.38 -1.88
CA TYR A 402 11.11 23.54 -1.07
C TYR A 402 10.96 23.24 0.43
N LEU A 403 10.71 21.98 0.83
CA LEU A 403 10.67 21.63 2.25
C LEU A 403 12.00 21.93 2.97
N PRO A 404 13.19 21.60 2.42
CA PRO A 404 14.46 21.99 3.05
C PRO A 404 14.60 23.50 3.21
N GLN A 405 14.18 24.28 2.23
CA GLN A 405 14.24 25.74 2.27
C GLN A 405 13.27 26.32 3.31
N LEU A 406 12.08 25.74 3.44
CA LEU A 406 11.08 26.12 4.43
C LEU A 406 11.57 25.79 5.86
N ALA A 407 12.09 24.59 6.06
CA ALA A 407 12.63 24.13 7.34
C ALA A 407 13.81 24.99 7.82
N GLU A 408 14.70 25.36 6.91
CA GLU A 408 15.86 26.25 7.20
C GLU A 408 15.47 27.74 7.29
N GLY A 409 14.21 28.08 7.06
CA GLY A 409 13.72 29.45 7.12
C GLY A 409 14.17 30.34 5.96
N ARG A 410 14.65 29.73 4.86
CA ARG A 410 15.06 30.47 3.64
C ARG A 410 13.86 30.97 2.83
N ILE A 411 12.70 30.33 3.02
CA ILE A 411 11.40 30.75 2.47
C ILE A 411 10.36 30.79 3.58
N THR A 412 9.29 31.55 3.36
CA THR A 412 8.14 31.63 4.27
C THR A 412 7.11 30.54 3.97
N PRO A 413 6.15 30.26 4.87
CA PRO A 413 5.00 29.42 4.57
C PRO A 413 4.20 29.90 3.34
N GLU A 414 4.05 31.20 3.19
CA GLU A 414 3.38 31.83 2.04
C GLU A 414 4.16 31.60 0.73
N ASP A 415 5.50 31.66 0.76
CA ASP A 415 6.32 31.29 -0.39
C ASP A 415 6.19 29.81 -0.74
N PHE A 416 6.17 28.94 0.28
CA PHE A 416 6.03 27.49 0.07
C PHE A 416 4.69 27.17 -0.62
N THR A 417 3.58 27.73 -0.15
CA THR A 417 2.26 27.50 -0.75
C THR A 417 2.17 28.04 -2.17
N ARG A 418 2.78 29.20 -2.44
CA ARG A 418 2.88 29.76 -3.79
C ARG A 418 3.70 28.82 -4.70
N TYR A 419 4.84 28.31 -4.24
CA TYR A 419 5.67 27.39 -5.02
C TYR A 419 4.97 26.04 -5.27
N ALA A 420 4.11 25.60 -4.35
CA ALA A 420 3.27 24.41 -4.58
C ALA A 420 2.33 24.64 -5.77
N ASP A 421 1.60 25.75 -5.78
CA ASP A 421 0.70 26.12 -6.89
C ASP A 421 1.46 26.34 -8.20
N ASP A 422 2.62 27.02 -8.14
CA ASP A 422 3.46 27.26 -9.33
C ASP A 422 3.97 25.95 -9.93
N SER A 423 4.36 24.98 -9.10
CA SER A 423 4.82 23.66 -9.55
C SER A 423 3.69 22.88 -10.25
N ILE A 424 2.48 22.91 -9.69
CA ILE A 424 1.31 22.25 -10.29
C ILE A 424 0.97 22.89 -11.64
N ARG A 425 0.87 24.21 -11.69
CA ARG A 425 0.56 24.94 -12.92
C ARG A 425 1.60 24.70 -14.02
N GLN A 426 2.91 24.73 -13.68
CA GLN A 426 3.96 24.46 -14.65
C GLN A 426 3.82 23.08 -15.26
N PHE A 427 3.48 22.08 -14.44
CA PHE A 427 3.28 20.70 -14.92
C PHE A 427 2.07 20.60 -15.86
N GLU A 428 0.97 21.28 -15.55
CA GLU A 428 -0.23 21.32 -16.40
C GLU A 428 0.02 21.98 -17.75
N GLU A 429 0.89 23.01 -17.80
CA GLU A 429 1.26 23.71 -19.04
C GLU A 429 2.23 22.90 -19.93
N GLU A 430 2.97 21.94 -19.34
CA GLU A 430 3.93 21.07 -20.05
C GLU A 430 3.29 19.79 -20.63
N GLN A 431 2.04 19.46 -20.26
CA GLN A 431 1.27 18.33 -20.79
C GLN A 431 0.42 18.71 -21.99
#